data_a3e43492f96384941324851006d547f9
#
_entry.id   a3e43492f96384941324851006d547f9
#
_cell.length_a   1.000
_cell.length_b   1.000
_cell.length_c   1.000
_cell.angle_alpha   90.00
_cell.angle_beta   90.00
_cell.angle_gamma   90.00
#
_symmetry.space_group_name_H-M   'P 1'
#
loop_
_entity.id
_entity.type
_entity.pdbx_description
1 polymer ?
#
loop_
_entity_poly.entity_id
_entity_poly.type
_entity_poly.pdbx_seq_one_letter_code
_entity_poly.pdbx_strand_id
1 'polypeptide(L)'
;LYRDNFRITGLSFGKGEKSLCIVGNTRGNEYQQIFICSQMVKKLKELEKTGRILPGHEILVIPSANPYSMNIEKRFWPTDNTDINRMFPGYDLGETTQRIAGGIFEAVNGYGIQFTSFYMPGDFVPHARIMNTGRDYIEKAKEFGLPYIVQRQPRPYDTTTLNYNWQIWETDAFSLYSGTTDHIDEESAEQMVRCVVNFMIQEGFVSGKGDPGYCSQVIADTDLVPVRPYTAGLFQSGIRAGQRILKGQPLAFVTDPYDGSTKEKLLSPVTGTVFFVHNHPMTYANTAVLKIVPGE
;
A
#
# COMPACT_ATOMS: atom_id res chain seq x y z
N LEU A 1 28.49 25.24 3.07
CA LEU A 1 27.32 24.43 3.27
C LEU A 1 27.68 23.03 3.69
N TYR A 2 27.17 22.65 4.81
CA TYR A 2 27.51 21.43 5.49
C TYR A 2 26.47 20.34 5.12
N ARG A 3 26.94 19.17 4.70
CA ARG A 3 26.09 17.99 4.47
C ARG A 3 26.22 17.07 5.66
N ASP A 4 25.20 16.99 6.49
CA ASP A 4 25.17 16.08 7.62
C ASP A 4 24.54 14.73 7.22
N ASN A 5 24.85 13.71 7.99
CA ASN A 5 24.19 12.41 7.87
C ASN A 5 22.74 12.54 8.31
N PHE A 6 21.82 12.05 7.51
CA PHE A 6 20.45 11.90 7.96
C PHE A 6 20.20 10.43 8.36
N ARG A 7 19.15 10.24 9.15
CA ARG A 7 18.77 8.93 9.67
C ARG A 7 17.35 8.60 9.31
N ILE A 8 17.10 7.34 8.92
CA ILE A 8 15.76 6.77 8.89
C ILE A 8 15.49 6.20 10.27
N THR A 9 14.35 6.60 10.86
CA THR A 9 13.98 6.16 12.20
C THR A 9 13.18 4.88 12.13
N GLY A 10 13.66 3.85 12.83
CA GLY A 10 12.93 2.63 13.12
C GLY A 10 12.63 2.52 14.62
N LEU A 11 11.51 1.90 14.97
CA LEU A 11 11.12 1.59 16.35
C LEU A 11 10.98 0.08 16.48
N SER A 12 11.73 -0.52 17.42
CA SER A 12 11.69 -1.95 17.69
C SER A 12 10.87 -2.26 18.93
N PHE A 13 10.17 -3.38 18.90
CA PHE A 13 9.32 -3.91 19.96
C PHE A 13 9.62 -5.39 20.17
N GLY A 14 9.62 -5.83 21.44
CA GLY A 14 10.07 -7.16 21.78
C GLY A 14 11.59 -7.32 21.78
N LYS A 15 12.05 -8.56 21.97
CA LYS A 15 13.50 -8.91 21.96
C LYS A 15 13.67 -10.31 21.36
N GLY A 16 14.54 -10.43 20.39
CA GLY A 16 14.85 -11.71 19.76
C GLY A 16 15.30 -11.54 18.31
N GLU A 17 14.91 -12.47 17.47
CA GLU A 17 15.15 -12.38 16.03
C GLU A 17 14.23 -11.32 15.39
N LYS A 18 14.74 -10.64 14.36
CA LYS A 18 13.95 -9.66 13.58
C LYS A 18 12.90 -10.39 12.74
N SER A 19 11.79 -10.75 13.40
CA SER A 19 10.74 -11.59 12.82
C SER A 19 9.85 -10.84 11.83
N LEU A 20 9.66 -9.54 12.04
CA LEU A 20 8.76 -8.72 11.21
C LEU A 20 9.32 -7.30 11.06
N CYS A 21 9.34 -6.81 9.81
CA CYS A 21 9.59 -5.41 9.51
C CYS A 21 8.37 -4.80 8.82
N ILE A 22 7.89 -3.67 9.36
CA ILE A 22 6.76 -2.90 8.81
C ILE A 22 7.29 -1.58 8.30
N VAL A 23 7.07 -1.29 7.01
CA VAL A 23 7.56 -0.07 6.35
C VAL A 23 6.40 0.73 5.80
N GLY A 24 6.35 2.03 6.13
CA GLY A 24 5.41 2.99 5.56
C GLY A 24 6.11 4.10 4.79
N ASN A 25 5.30 4.97 4.17
CA ASN A 25 5.70 6.23 3.57
C ASN A 25 7.02 6.18 2.77
N THR A 26 7.06 5.32 1.76
CA THR A 26 8.17 5.29 0.79
C THR A 26 8.15 6.49 -0.15
N ARG A 27 7.00 7.16 -0.25
CA ARG A 27 6.76 8.41 -0.99
C ARG A 27 6.21 9.44 -0.05
N GLY A 28 6.73 10.66 -0.09
CA GLY A 28 6.43 11.69 0.90
C GLY A 28 4.96 12.11 1.02
N ASN A 29 4.16 11.95 -0.03
CA ASN A 29 2.73 12.24 -0.04
C ASN A 29 1.83 11.05 0.37
N GLU A 30 2.40 9.96 0.88
CA GLU A 30 1.66 8.81 1.40
C GLU A 30 1.28 9.02 2.87
N TYR A 31 0.41 10.00 3.16
CA TYR A 31 0.05 10.38 4.53
C TYR A 31 -0.70 9.29 5.29
N GLN A 32 -1.57 8.56 4.60
CA GLN A 32 -2.30 7.45 5.20
C GLN A 32 -1.36 6.35 5.69
N GLN A 33 -0.29 6.04 4.95
CA GLN A 33 0.65 4.99 5.29
C GLN A 33 1.48 5.33 6.53
N ILE A 34 1.93 6.58 6.66
CA ILE A 34 2.61 7.00 7.90
C ILE A 34 1.65 7.06 9.08
N PHE A 35 0.38 7.46 8.87
CA PHE A 35 -0.63 7.45 9.91
C PHE A 35 -0.89 6.03 10.40
N ILE A 36 -1.08 5.05 9.52
CA ILE A 36 -1.23 3.64 9.87
C ILE A 36 -0.02 3.14 10.68
N CYS A 37 1.21 3.45 10.25
CA CYS A 37 2.41 3.08 10.98
C CYS A 37 2.45 3.72 12.38
N SER A 38 1.99 4.97 12.54
CA SER A 38 1.91 5.63 13.84
C SER A 38 0.93 4.93 14.79
N GLN A 39 -0.25 4.51 14.28
CA GLN A 39 -1.23 3.73 15.03
C GLN A 39 -0.69 2.32 15.34
N MET A 40 0.08 1.71 14.41
CA MET A 40 0.75 0.44 14.64
C MET A 40 1.78 0.53 15.78
N VAL A 41 2.58 1.59 15.79
CA VAL A 41 3.53 1.88 16.90
C VAL A 41 2.79 2.05 18.22
N LYS A 42 1.67 2.79 18.24
CA LYS A 42 0.83 2.93 19.43
C LYS A 42 0.32 1.56 19.93
N LYS A 43 -0.14 0.71 19.00
CA LYS A 43 -0.64 -0.64 19.32
C LYS A 43 0.48 -1.56 19.82
N LEU A 44 1.65 -1.53 19.20
CA LEU A 44 2.80 -2.35 19.63
C LEU A 44 3.31 -1.93 21.01
N LYS A 45 3.32 -0.64 21.36
CA LYS A 45 3.62 -0.17 22.72
C LYS A 45 2.65 -0.75 23.77
N GLU A 46 1.36 -0.81 23.44
CA GLU A 46 0.35 -1.43 24.30
C GLU A 46 0.61 -2.94 24.48
N LEU A 47 0.85 -3.64 23.37
CA LEU A 47 1.13 -5.07 23.36
C LEU A 47 2.40 -5.42 24.15
N GLU A 48 3.46 -4.65 24.01
CA GLU A 48 4.71 -4.82 24.75
C GLU A 48 4.51 -4.54 26.25
N LYS A 49 3.84 -3.43 26.61
CA LYS A 49 3.52 -3.08 28.00
C LYS A 49 2.69 -4.15 28.69
N THR A 50 1.82 -4.84 27.95
CA THR A 50 0.96 -5.91 28.49
C THR A 50 1.60 -7.31 28.39
N GLY A 51 2.86 -7.42 27.95
CA GLY A 51 3.59 -8.69 27.84
C GLY A 51 3.03 -9.62 26.76
N ARG A 52 2.37 -9.07 25.75
CA ARG A 52 1.72 -9.86 24.69
C ARG A 52 2.64 -10.13 23.48
N ILE A 53 3.75 -9.44 23.33
CA ILE A 53 4.78 -9.80 22.34
C ILE A 53 5.50 -11.03 22.90
N LEU A 54 5.50 -12.11 22.12
CA LEU A 54 6.07 -13.39 22.56
C LEU A 54 7.61 -13.33 22.59
N PRO A 55 8.25 -14.02 23.56
CA PRO A 55 9.71 -14.08 23.63
C PRO A 55 10.33 -14.65 22.35
N GLY A 56 11.48 -14.13 21.96
CA GLY A 56 12.21 -14.57 20.76
C GLY A 56 11.89 -13.78 19.50
N HIS A 57 10.94 -12.84 19.56
CA HIS A 57 10.53 -12.03 18.41
C HIS A 57 10.83 -10.55 18.61
N GLU A 58 11.38 -9.93 17.57
CA GLU A 58 11.53 -8.47 17.44
C GLU A 58 10.71 -7.98 16.23
N ILE A 59 9.88 -6.96 16.47
CA ILE A 59 9.05 -6.31 15.45
C ILE A 59 9.60 -4.92 15.24
N LEU A 60 10.08 -4.64 14.02
CA LEU A 60 10.59 -3.33 13.61
C LEU A 60 9.52 -2.57 12.82
N VAL A 61 9.26 -1.33 13.19
CA VAL A 61 8.42 -0.41 12.40
C VAL A 61 9.27 0.76 11.91
N ILE A 62 9.28 1.00 10.61
CA ILE A 62 9.87 2.16 9.94
C ILE A 62 8.71 3.03 9.41
N PRO A 63 8.23 4.02 10.18
CA PRO A 63 7.03 4.76 9.82
C PRO A 63 7.17 5.57 8.53
N SER A 64 8.37 6.09 8.28
CA SER A 64 8.67 6.83 7.06
C SER A 64 10.05 6.49 6.54
N ALA A 65 10.07 5.93 5.32
CA ALA A 65 11.29 5.77 4.54
C ALA A 65 11.70 7.09 3.83
N ASN A 66 10.79 8.06 3.75
CA ASN A 66 10.99 9.31 3.01
C ASN A 66 10.55 10.57 3.81
N PRO A 67 11.17 10.84 4.98
CA PRO A 67 10.77 11.95 5.82
C PRO A 67 11.03 13.34 5.18
N TYR A 68 12.01 13.46 4.31
CA TYR A 68 12.34 14.73 3.65
C TYR A 68 11.27 15.15 2.64
N SER A 69 10.80 14.21 1.82
CA SER A 69 9.75 14.50 0.85
C SER A 69 8.41 14.78 1.53
N MET A 70 8.16 14.17 2.68
CA MET A 70 6.97 14.44 3.50
C MET A 70 6.93 15.91 3.94
N ASN A 71 8.05 16.48 4.38
CA ASN A 71 8.12 17.87 4.82
C ASN A 71 7.81 18.90 3.72
N ILE A 72 7.94 18.52 2.47
CA ILE A 72 7.67 19.39 1.31
C ILE A 72 6.50 18.89 0.46
N GLU A 73 5.72 17.93 0.99
CA GLU A 73 4.52 17.35 0.36
C GLU A 73 4.76 16.80 -1.05
N LYS A 74 5.95 16.25 -1.29
CA LYS A 74 6.32 15.69 -2.59
C LYS A 74 6.41 14.17 -2.55
N ARG A 75 6.12 13.57 -3.70
CA ARG A 75 6.16 12.11 -3.87
C ARG A 75 7.58 11.55 -3.79
N PHE A 76 8.53 12.19 -4.49
CA PHE A 76 9.88 11.68 -4.71
C PHE A 76 10.90 12.36 -3.79
N TRP A 77 12.05 11.71 -3.61
CA TRP A 77 13.15 12.25 -2.85
C TRP A 77 13.58 13.62 -3.42
N PRO A 78 13.74 14.67 -2.59
CA PRO A 78 13.78 16.04 -3.12
C PRO A 78 15.08 16.42 -3.84
N THR A 79 16.19 15.73 -3.60
CA THR A 79 17.49 16.11 -4.18
C THR A 79 17.75 15.48 -5.54
N ASP A 80 17.22 14.29 -5.79
CA ASP A 80 17.42 13.55 -7.04
C ASP A 80 16.12 13.21 -7.78
N ASN A 81 14.98 13.63 -7.21
CA ASN A 81 13.65 13.37 -7.73
C ASN A 81 13.35 11.88 -7.97
N THR A 82 13.89 11.01 -7.12
CA THR A 82 13.81 9.56 -7.25
C THR A 82 12.76 8.95 -6.34
N ASP A 83 12.04 7.94 -6.84
CA ASP A 83 11.12 7.10 -6.05
C ASP A 83 11.93 6.02 -5.30
N ILE A 84 12.02 6.11 -3.97
CA ILE A 84 12.72 5.11 -3.14
C ILE A 84 12.18 3.70 -3.42
N ASN A 85 10.87 3.55 -3.66
CA ASN A 85 10.27 2.24 -4.00
C ASN A 85 10.58 1.78 -5.44
N ARG A 86 11.63 2.32 -6.05
CA ARG A 86 12.22 1.89 -7.33
C ARG A 86 13.73 1.68 -7.24
N MET A 87 14.27 1.69 -6.02
CA MET A 87 15.71 1.58 -5.78
C MET A 87 16.12 0.29 -5.09
N PHE A 88 15.18 -0.62 -4.80
CA PHE A 88 15.48 -1.90 -4.17
C PHE A 88 16.13 -2.90 -5.15
N PRO A 89 17.06 -3.75 -4.65
CA PRO A 89 17.44 -3.97 -3.24
C PRO A 89 18.31 -2.88 -2.63
N GLY A 90 18.78 -1.89 -3.39
CA GLY A 90 19.64 -0.83 -2.92
C GLY A 90 21.10 -1.05 -3.29
N TYR A 91 21.93 -0.06 -2.94
CA TYR A 91 23.38 -0.11 -3.17
C TYR A 91 24.11 0.87 -2.24
N ASP A 92 24.99 0.38 -1.38
CA ASP A 92 25.63 1.17 -0.32
C ASP A 92 26.54 2.30 -0.82
N LEU A 93 27.15 2.13 -1.99
CA LEU A 93 27.99 3.13 -2.65
C LEU A 93 27.21 3.99 -3.65
N GLY A 94 25.91 3.83 -3.72
CA GLY A 94 25.04 4.55 -4.62
C GLY A 94 24.60 5.91 -4.12
N GLU A 95 23.65 6.49 -4.84
CA GLU A 95 22.97 7.74 -4.48
C GLU A 95 22.16 7.57 -3.17
N THR A 96 21.74 8.68 -2.58
CA THR A 96 21.04 8.69 -1.30
C THR A 96 19.87 7.71 -1.24
N THR A 97 19.01 7.69 -2.29
CA THR A 97 17.84 6.81 -2.36
C THR A 97 18.20 5.34 -2.47
N GLN A 98 19.30 4.99 -3.15
CA GLN A 98 19.80 3.61 -3.23
C GLN A 98 20.34 3.14 -1.87
N ARG A 99 21.04 4.01 -1.14
CA ARG A 99 21.56 3.70 0.21
C ARG A 99 20.43 3.55 1.22
N ILE A 100 19.37 4.38 1.15
CA ILE A 100 18.16 4.21 1.96
C ILE A 100 17.52 2.85 1.67
N ALA A 101 17.36 2.52 0.39
CA ALA A 101 16.77 1.26 -0.02
C ALA A 101 17.57 0.06 0.51
N GLY A 102 18.91 0.08 0.42
CA GLY A 102 19.79 -0.97 0.98
C GLY A 102 19.58 -1.17 2.47
N GLY A 103 19.63 -0.08 3.25
CA GLY A 103 19.45 -0.17 4.71
C GLY A 103 18.07 -0.66 5.14
N ILE A 104 17.00 -0.35 4.39
CA ILE A 104 15.66 -0.87 4.65
C ILE A 104 15.56 -2.34 4.24
N PHE A 105 16.15 -2.70 3.10
CA PHE A 105 16.14 -4.06 2.59
C PHE A 105 16.77 -5.05 3.57
N GLU A 106 17.90 -4.67 4.20
CA GLU A 106 18.62 -5.48 5.15
C GLU A 106 18.01 -5.50 6.57
N ALA A 107 16.95 -4.71 6.79
CA ALA A 107 16.39 -4.54 8.14
C ALA A 107 15.59 -5.74 8.64
N VAL A 108 15.31 -6.75 7.81
CA VAL A 108 14.46 -7.91 8.17
C VAL A 108 15.05 -9.23 7.69
N ASN A 109 14.82 -10.28 8.49
CA ASN A 109 15.18 -11.66 8.15
C ASN A 109 13.98 -12.63 8.10
N GLY A 110 12.76 -12.16 8.38
CA GLY A 110 11.55 -12.98 8.47
C GLY A 110 10.46 -12.47 7.54
N TYR A 111 9.49 -11.76 8.09
CA TYR A 111 8.36 -11.21 7.36
C TYR A 111 8.53 -9.73 7.06
N GLY A 112 8.10 -9.31 5.86
CA GLY A 112 8.08 -7.92 5.43
C GLY A 112 6.67 -7.43 5.12
N ILE A 113 6.23 -6.34 5.75
CA ILE A 113 4.97 -5.67 5.43
C ILE A 113 5.28 -4.25 4.96
N GLN A 114 4.86 -3.92 3.74
CA GLN A 114 4.92 -2.57 3.22
C GLN A 114 3.52 -1.98 3.13
N PHE A 115 3.20 -0.92 3.89
CA PHE A 115 2.04 -0.09 3.58
C PHE A 115 2.34 0.77 2.37
N THR A 116 1.49 0.70 1.36
CA THR A 116 1.73 1.34 0.08
C THR A 116 0.43 1.81 -0.57
N SER A 117 0.55 2.51 -1.70
CA SER A 117 -0.57 3.04 -2.45
C SER A 117 -0.35 2.89 -3.96
N PHE A 118 -1.37 3.20 -4.76
CA PHE A 118 -1.18 3.34 -6.20
C PHE A 118 -0.40 4.60 -6.53
N TYR A 119 0.12 4.64 -7.77
CA TYR A 119 0.77 5.85 -8.29
C TYR A 119 -0.20 7.00 -8.53
N MET A 120 -1.50 6.70 -8.65
CA MET A 120 -2.57 7.69 -8.77
C MET A 120 -3.28 7.89 -7.43
N PRO A 121 -3.64 9.13 -7.08
CA PRO A 121 -4.51 9.40 -5.94
C PRO A 121 -5.88 8.76 -6.15
N GLY A 122 -6.46 8.25 -5.07
CA GLY A 122 -7.78 7.63 -5.14
C GLY A 122 -8.09 6.76 -3.93
N ASP A 123 -9.33 6.28 -3.91
CA ASP A 123 -9.84 5.42 -2.86
C ASP A 123 -9.88 3.97 -3.34
N PHE A 124 -9.57 3.06 -2.44
CA PHE A 124 -9.44 1.63 -2.73
C PHE A 124 -10.28 0.79 -1.80
N VAL A 125 -10.64 -0.41 -2.25
CA VAL A 125 -10.98 -1.47 -1.31
C VAL A 125 -9.69 -1.95 -0.66
N PRO A 126 -9.62 -2.02 0.69
CA PRO A 126 -8.45 -2.54 1.38
C PRO A 126 -8.08 -3.95 0.92
N HIS A 127 -6.80 -4.16 0.60
CA HIS A 127 -6.34 -5.43 0.05
C HIS A 127 -4.86 -5.71 0.33
N ALA A 128 -4.49 -6.99 0.33
CA ALA A 128 -3.11 -7.42 0.25
C ALA A 128 -2.71 -7.61 -1.22
N ARG A 129 -1.49 -7.20 -1.58
CA ARG A 129 -0.90 -7.51 -2.89
C ARG A 129 0.33 -8.36 -2.71
N ILE A 130 0.41 -9.42 -3.49
CA ILE A 130 1.56 -10.32 -3.59
C ILE A 130 2.04 -10.38 -5.03
N MET A 131 3.35 -10.53 -5.21
CA MET A 131 3.94 -10.76 -6.53
C MET A 131 4.03 -12.27 -6.79
N ASN A 132 3.73 -12.69 -8.02
CA ASN A 132 3.95 -14.06 -8.43
C ASN A 132 5.45 -14.26 -8.76
N THR A 133 6.22 -14.61 -7.75
CA THR A 133 7.67 -14.86 -7.84
C THR A 133 8.02 -16.35 -7.87
N GLY A 134 7.02 -17.22 -8.03
CA GLY A 134 7.18 -18.66 -7.98
C GLY A 134 6.98 -19.28 -6.61
N ARG A 135 6.76 -18.48 -5.57
CA ARG A 135 6.36 -18.92 -4.23
C ARG A 135 4.88 -18.64 -3.99
N ASP A 136 4.23 -19.54 -3.25
CA ASP A 136 2.82 -19.34 -2.87
C ASP A 136 2.72 -18.62 -1.52
N TYR A 137 2.24 -17.37 -1.57
CA TYR A 137 1.99 -16.54 -0.40
C TYR A 137 0.49 -16.35 -0.11
N ILE A 138 -0.40 -17.02 -0.86
CA ILE A 138 -1.85 -16.78 -0.77
C ILE A 138 -2.37 -17.14 0.62
N GLU A 139 -2.04 -18.33 1.12
CA GLU A 139 -2.53 -18.78 2.44
C GLU A 139 -2.06 -17.85 3.56
N LYS A 140 -0.81 -17.42 3.52
CA LYS A 140 -0.28 -16.42 4.46
C LYS A 140 -0.98 -15.07 4.33
N ALA A 141 -1.26 -14.61 3.11
CA ALA A 141 -1.96 -13.36 2.87
C ALA A 141 -3.42 -13.38 3.39
N LYS A 142 -4.07 -14.56 3.45
CA LYS A 142 -5.41 -14.71 4.04
C LYS A 142 -5.44 -14.40 5.54
N GLU A 143 -4.32 -14.59 6.23
CA GLU A 143 -4.21 -14.33 7.67
C GLU A 143 -4.42 -12.85 8.04
N PHE A 144 -4.26 -11.93 7.08
CA PHE A 144 -4.64 -10.54 7.29
C PHE A 144 -6.16 -10.33 7.40
N GLY A 145 -6.98 -11.23 6.88
CA GLY A 145 -8.45 -11.10 6.88
C GLY A 145 -8.95 -9.89 6.08
N LEU A 146 -8.24 -9.51 5.01
CA LEU A 146 -8.64 -8.43 4.11
C LEU A 146 -9.62 -8.91 3.04
N PRO A 147 -10.50 -8.05 2.49
CA PRO A 147 -11.50 -8.46 1.50
C PRO A 147 -10.90 -9.09 0.24
N TYR A 148 -9.75 -8.59 -0.22
CA TYR A 148 -9.11 -9.07 -1.43
C TYR A 148 -7.62 -9.36 -1.23
N ILE A 149 -7.16 -10.38 -1.96
CA ILE A 149 -5.74 -10.64 -2.22
C ILE A 149 -5.52 -10.48 -3.72
N VAL A 150 -4.72 -9.50 -4.11
CA VAL A 150 -4.40 -9.22 -5.51
C VAL A 150 -3.07 -9.87 -5.86
N GLN A 151 -3.11 -10.91 -6.67
CA GLN A 151 -1.92 -11.54 -7.21
C GLN A 151 -1.48 -10.82 -8.48
N ARG A 152 -0.21 -10.39 -8.52
CA ARG A 152 0.34 -9.63 -9.62
C ARG A 152 1.48 -10.36 -10.30
N GLN A 153 1.42 -10.48 -11.62
CA GLN A 153 2.58 -10.87 -12.42
C GLN A 153 3.59 -9.71 -12.45
N PRO A 154 4.83 -9.92 -11.99
CA PRO A 154 5.84 -8.87 -12.00
C PRO A 154 6.12 -8.38 -13.42
N ARG A 155 6.15 -7.07 -13.57
CA ARG A 155 6.59 -6.39 -14.80
C ARG A 155 8.00 -5.82 -14.57
N PRO A 156 8.76 -5.46 -15.60
CA PRO A 156 10.14 -4.96 -15.43
C PRO A 156 10.27 -3.84 -14.39
N TYR A 157 9.30 -2.93 -14.31
CA TYR A 157 9.33 -1.84 -13.33
C TYR A 157 8.91 -2.27 -11.90
N ASP A 158 8.39 -3.47 -11.70
CA ASP A 158 8.11 -4.03 -10.38
C ASP A 158 9.36 -4.62 -9.73
N THR A 159 10.36 -5.02 -10.54
CA THR A 159 11.59 -5.71 -10.07
C THR A 159 12.47 -4.86 -9.16
N THR A 160 12.21 -3.57 -9.07
CA THR A 160 12.94 -2.63 -8.21
C THR A 160 12.12 -2.18 -7.00
N THR A 161 10.97 -2.82 -6.73
CA THR A 161 10.15 -2.53 -5.54
C THR A 161 10.61 -3.33 -4.33
N LEU A 162 10.34 -2.80 -3.13
CA LEU A 162 10.67 -3.46 -1.86
C LEU A 162 10.04 -4.84 -1.77
N ASN A 163 8.73 -4.95 -2.00
CA ASN A 163 8.00 -6.21 -1.89
C ASN A 163 8.56 -7.29 -2.83
N TYR A 164 8.82 -6.95 -4.10
CA TYR A 164 9.39 -7.90 -5.06
C TYR A 164 10.77 -8.39 -4.60
N ASN A 165 11.65 -7.47 -4.21
CA ASN A 165 13.00 -7.83 -3.79
C ASN A 165 12.99 -8.66 -2.50
N TRP A 166 12.19 -8.32 -1.51
CA TRP A 166 12.04 -9.16 -0.33
C TRP A 166 11.61 -10.59 -0.70
N GLN A 167 10.61 -10.75 -1.56
CA GLN A 167 10.11 -12.07 -1.95
C GLN A 167 11.15 -12.91 -2.71
N ILE A 168 11.95 -12.32 -3.61
CA ILE A 168 12.99 -13.08 -4.33
C ILE A 168 14.22 -13.37 -3.47
N TRP A 169 14.44 -12.62 -2.40
CA TRP A 169 15.52 -12.80 -1.43
C TRP A 169 15.07 -13.48 -0.13
N GLU A 170 14.02 -14.30 -0.23
CA GLU A 170 13.56 -15.23 0.81
C GLU A 170 12.82 -14.63 2.02
N THR A 171 12.45 -13.35 1.98
CA THR A 171 11.56 -12.72 2.95
C THR A 171 10.09 -12.93 2.53
N ASP A 172 9.26 -13.45 3.42
CA ASP A 172 7.83 -13.54 3.18
C ASP A 172 7.22 -12.13 3.27
N ALA A 173 6.91 -11.54 2.11
CA ALA A 173 6.59 -10.12 2.06
C ALA A 173 5.24 -9.82 1.41
N PHE A 174 4.57 -8.80 1.97
CA PHE A 174 3.22 -8.38 1.60
C PHE A 174 3.16 -6.86 1.43
N SER A 175 2.53 -6.39 0.36
CA SER A 175 2.14 -4.98 0.23
C SER A 175 0.69 -4.83 0.65
N LEU A 176 0.42 -4.03 1.68
CA LEU A 176 -0.92 -3.74 2.16
C LEU A 176 -1.38 -2.37 1.67
N TYR A 177 -2.56 -2.34 1.09
CA TYR A 177 -3.23 -1.15 0.59
C TYR A 177 -4.44 -0.85 1.48
N SER A 178 -4.46 0.32 2.07
CA SER A 178 -5.60 0.83 2.86
C SER A 178 -6.67 1.46 1.96
N GLY A 179 -7.65 2.14 2.55
CA GLY A 179 -8.74 2.79 1.82
C GLY A 179 -8.32 3.98 0.96
N THR A 180 -7.20 4.65 1.29
CA THR A 180 -6.80 5.91 0.64
C THR A 180 -5.28 6.11 0.62
N THR A 181 -4.81 7.17 -0.05
CA THR A 181 -3.39 7.49 -0.20
C THR A 181 -2.98 8.77 0.53
N ASP A 182 -3.62 9.88 0.23
CA ASP A 182 -3.17 11.25 0.47
C ASP A 182 -3.98 12.02 1.52
N HIS A 183 -4.96 11.39 2.12
CA HIS A 183 -5.68 11.91 3.28
C HIS A 183 -5.81 10.84 4.36
N ILE A 184 -6.08 11.28 5.59
CA ILE A 184 -6.23 10.37 6.72
C ILE A 184 -7.67 9.86 6.77
N ASP A 185 -7.80 8.53 6.72
CA ASP A 185 -9.01 7.77 6.97
C ASP A 185 -8.76 6.88 8.20
N GLU A 186 -9.32 7.30 9.33
CA GLU A 186 -9.12 6.63 10.62
C GLU A 186 -9.69 5.21 10.62
N GLU A 187 -10.86 5.00 10.03
CA GLU A 187 -11.53 3.69 9.99
C GLU A 187 -10.68 2.68 9.20
N SER A 188 -10.20 3.08 8.03
CA SER A 188 -9.31 2.27 7.21
C SER A 188 -7.97 2.01 7.91
N ALA A 189 -7.43 2.99 8.62
CA ALA A 189 -6.20 2.80 9.40
C ALA A 189 -6.38 1.81 10.55
N GLU A 190 -7.47 1.90 11.31
CA GLU A 190 -7.80 0.95 12.36
C GLU A 190 -7.98 -0.47 11.80
N GLN A 191 -8.63 -0.60 10.65
CA GLN A 191 -8.76 -1.89 9.95
C GLN A 191 -7.38 -2.46 9.62
N MET A 192 -6.46 -1.66 9.06
CA MET A 192 -5.11 -2.12 8.74
C MET A 192 -4.35 -2.58 9.98
N VAL A 193 -4.42 -1.82 11.08
CA VAL A 193 -3.79 -2.22 12.35
C VAL A 193 -4.35 -3.54 12.86
N ARG A 194 -5.68 -3.73 12.83
CA ARG A 194 -6.32 -5.00 13.22
C ARG A 194 -5.84 -6.16 12.35
N CYS A 195 -5.78 -5.98 11.05
CA CYS A 195 -5.33 -6.99 10.10
C CYS A 195 -3.88 -7.43 10.36
N VAL A 196 -2.97 -6.47 10.61
CA VAL A 196 -1.57 -6.78 10.92
C VAL A 196 -1.44 -7.44 12.30
N VAL A 197 -2.22 -7.00 13.31
CA VAL A 197 -2.24 -7.67 14.62
C VAL A 197 -2.77 -9.10 14.51
N ASN A 198 -3.80 -9.33 13.68
CA ASN A 198 -4.29 -10.67 13.41
C ASN A 198 -3.22 -11.57 12.78
N PHE A 199 -2.54 -11.09 11.76
CA PHE A 199 -1.40 -11.78 11.16
C PHE A 199 -0.33 -12.12 12.20
N MET A 200 0.06 -11.16 13.05
CA MET A 200 1.05 -11.40 14.11
C MET A 200 0.60 -12.44 15.13
N ILE A 201 -0.70 -12.57 15.37
CA ILE A 201 -1.25 -13.61 16.26
C ILE A 201 -1.19 -14.97 15.57
N GLN A 202 -1.56 -15.07 14.30
CA GLN A 202 -1.53 -16.31 13.53
C GLN A 202 -0.10 -16.85 13.39
N GLU A 203 0.87 -15.95 13.15
CA GLU A 203 2.29 -16.29 13.02
C GLU A 203 3.00 -16.49 14.38
N GLY A 204 2.30 -16.29 15.49
CA GLY A 204 2.87 -16.54 16.82
C GLY A 204 3.84 -15.46 17.31
N PHE A 205 3.78 -14.23 16.81
CA PHE A 205 4.59 -13.12 17.33
C PHE A 205 3.93 -12.43 18.52
N VAL A 206 2.61 -12.48 18.57
CA VAL A 206 1.79 -11.83 19.60
C VAL A 206 0.77 -12.80 20.15
N SER A 207 0.64 -12.86 21.46
CA SER A 207 -0.41 -13.64 22.12
C SER A 207 -1.76 -12.93 22.04
N GLY A 208 -2.82 -13.70 21.83
CA GLY A 208 -4.20 -13.18 21.85
C GLY A 208 -5.17 -14.00 21.03
N LYS A 209 -6.39 -13.50 20.95
CA LYS A 209 -7.43 -14.06 20.08
C LYS A 209 -7.45 -13.25 18.79
N GLY A 210 -7.21 -13.91 17.66
CA GLY A 210 -7.31 -13.30 16.35
C GLY A 210 -8.75 -12.97 15.97
N ASP A 211 -8.91 -11.95 15.14
CA ASP A 211 -10.16 -11.66 14.43
C ASP A 211 -9.98 -12.17 12.99
N PRO A 212 -10.74 -13.15 12.54
CA PRO A 212 -10.55 -13.73 11.20
C PRO A 212 -10.80 -12.72 10.07
N GLY A 213 -11.50 -11.62 10.35
CA GLY A 213 -11.83 -10.60 9.36
C GLY A 213 -12.68 -11.16 8.20
N TYR A 214 -12.33 -10.78 6.98
CA TYR A 214 -13.01 -11.22 5.77
C TYR A 214 -12.46 -12.56 5.26
N CYS A 215 -13.32 -13.35 4.64
CA CYS A 215 -12.90 -14.43 3.76
C CYS A 215 -12.37 -13.81 2.45
N SER A 216 -11.06 -13.73 2.31
CA SER A 216 -10.42 -13.02 1.21
C SER A 216 -10.75 -13.64 -0.15
N GLN A 217 -11.18 -12.81 -1.10
CA GLN A 217 -11.27 -13.20 -2.50
C GLN A 217 -9.90 -13.01 -3.17
N VAL A 218 -9.38 -14.07 -3.77
CA VAL A 218 -8.13 -14.00 -4.55
C VAL A 218 -8.46 -13.60 -5.99
N ILE A 219 -7.83 -12.55 -6.48
CA ILE A 219 -7.99 -12.04 -7.85
C ILE A 219 -6.63 -11.79 -8.50
N ALA A 220 -6.53 -11.98 -9.80
CA ALA A 220 -5.36 -11.52 -10.53
C ALA A 220 -5.45 -10.01 -10.82
N ASP A 221 -4.33 -9.33 -10.87
CA ASP A 221 -4.24 -7.91 -11.27
C ASP A 221 -4.87 -7.65 -12.66
N THR A 222 -4.83 -8.65 -13.52
CA THR A 222 -5.40 -8.65 -14.88
C THR A 222 -6.92 -8.80 -14.90
N ASP A 223 -7.54 -9.28 -13.85
CA ASP A 223 -8.99 -9.46 -13.76
C ASP A 223 -9.72 -8.13 -13.49
N LEU A 224 -8.98 -7.14 -13.02
CA LEU A 224 -9.52 -5.81 -12.77
C LEU A 224 -9.82 -5.10 -14.09
N VAL A 225 -11.09 -4.79 -14.31
CA VAL A 225 -11.56 -4.07 -15.51
C VAL A 225 -11.38 -2.56 -15.31
N PRO A 226 -10.46 -1.91 -16.08
CA PRO A 226 -10.24 -0.48 -15.97
C PRO A 226 -11.30 0.31 -16.75
N VAL A 227 -11.73 1.44 -16.19
CA VAL A 227 -12.49 2.47 -16.89
C VAL A 227 -11.56 3.65 -17.17
N ARG A 228 -11.48 4.05 -18.44
CA ARG A 228 -10.55 5.08 -18.92
C ARG A 228 -11.30 6.12 -19.74
N PRO A 229 -11.19 7.42 -19.44
CA PRO A 229 -11.70 8.46 -20.31
C PRO A 229 -10.86 8.56 -21.60
N TYR A 230 -11.51 8.92 -22.68
CA TYR A 230 -10.84 9.28 -23.95
C TYR A 230 -10.40 10.75 -23.97
N THR A 231 -10.92 11.58 -23.05
CA THR A 231 -10.62 13.00 -22.96
C THR A 231 -10.02 13.39 -21.61
N ALA A 232 -9.24 14.47 -21.59
CA ALA A 232 -8.79 15.11 -20.37
C ALA A 232 -9.79 16.20 -19.91
N GLY A 233 -9.86 16.46 -18.61
CA GLY A 233 -10.72 17.50 -18.06
C GLY A 233 -10.92 17.37 -16.54
N LEU A 234 -11.90 18.09 -16.02
CA LEU A 234 -12.33 17.98 -14.64
C LEU A 234 -13.07 16.66 -14.44
N PHE A 235 -12.60 15.85 -13.48
CA PHE A 235 -13.17 14.54 -13.17
C PHE A 235 -14.11 14.63 -11.99
N GLN A 236 -15.31 14.10 -12.14
CA GLN A 236 -16.32 14.05 -11.11
C GLN A 236 -16.93 12.65 -11.05
N SER A 237 -16.84 12.01 -9.90
CA SER A 237 -17.47 10.71 -9.65
C SER A 237 -18.32 10.77 -8.38
N GLY A 238 -19.50 10.17 -8.43
CA GLY A 238 -20.36 9.92 -7.25
C GLY A 238 -20.23 8.50 -6.71
N ILE A 239 -19.31 7.71 -7.26
CA ILE A 239 -19.10 6.31 -6.93
C ILE A 239 -18.00 6.20 -5.86
N ARG A 240 -18.13 5.20 -4.97
CA ARG A 240 -17.16 4.91 -3.92
C ARG A 240 -16.51 3.54 -4.12
N ALA A 241 -15.29 3.37 -3.63
CA ALA A 241 -14.67 2.05 -3.53
C ALA A 241 -15.53 1.12 -2.66
N GLY A 242 -15.64 -0.15 -3.05
CA GLY A 242 -16.52 -1.14 -2.43
C GLY A 242 -17.98 -1.11 -2.92
N GLN A 243 -18.38 -0.09 -3.67
CA GLN A 243 -19.76 0.01 -4.16
C GLN A 243 -20.02 -1.01 -5.27
N ARG A 244 -21.16 -1.71 -5.17
CA ARG A 244 -21.65 -2.55 -6.26
C ARG A 244 -22.30 -1.70 -7.35
N ILE A 245 -22.00 -2.02 -8.60
CA ILE A 245 -22.46 -1.32 -9.79
C ILE A 245 -22.94 -2.30 -10.85
N LEU A 246 -23.82 -1.82 -11.72
CA LEU A 246 -24.35 -2.60 -12.85
C LEU A 246 -23.67 -2.16 -14.16
N LYS A 247 -23.58 -3.09 -15.12
CA LYS A 247 -23.14 -2.77 -16.48
C LYS A 247 -24.04 -1.67 -17.08
N GLY A 248 -23.39 -0.67 -17.68
CA GLY A 248 -24.07 0.51 -18.25
C GLY A 248 -24.42 1.60 -17.23
N GLN A 249 -24.22 1.38 -15.93
CA GLN A 249 -24.43 2.40 -14.90
C GLN A 249 -23.46 3.58 -15.10
N PRO A 250 -23.94 4.84 -14.98
CA PRO A 250 -23.07 6.01 -14.96
C PRO A 250 -22.14 5.97 -13.74
N LEU A 251 -20.84 6.18 -13.97
CA LEU A 251 -19.81 6.14 -12.94
C LEU A 251 -19.21 7.52 -12.66
N ALA A 252 -18.94 8.27 -13.73
CA ALA A 252 -18.27 9.56 -13.65
C ALA A 252 -18.53 10.41 -14.88
N PHE A 253 -18.15 11.69 -14.77
CA PHE A 253 -18.17 12.66 -15.86
C PHE A 253 -16.81 13.32 -15.99
N VAL A 254 -16.43 13.64 -17.24
CA VAL A 254 -15.31 14.52 -17.54
C VAL A 254 -15.88 15.80 -18.12
N THR A 255 -15.58 16.92 -17.48
CA THR A 255 -16.13 18.24 -17.82
C THR A 255 -15.04 19.15 -18.38
N ASP A 256 -15.38 19.98 -19.34
CA ASP A 256 -14.49 21.02 -19.87
C ASP A 256 -14.25 22.09 -18.80
N PRO A 257 -12.97 22.43 -18.48
CA PRO A 257 -12.70 23.42 -17.45
C PRO A 257 -13.02 24.86 -17.86
N TYR A 258 -13.26 25.14 -19.13
CA TYR A 258 -13.48 26.50 -19.64
C TYR A 258 -14.96 26.87 -19.75
N ASP A 259 -15.80 25.95 -20.22
CA ASP A 259 -17.22 26.24 -20.45
C ASP A 259 -18.18 25.40 -19.64
N GLY A 260 -17.67 24.42 -18.84
CA GLY A 260 -18.45 23.55 -17.99
C GLY A 260 -19.24 22.46 -18.75
N SER A 261 -19.06 22.33 -20.05
CA SER A 261 -19.76 21.30 -20.85
C SER A 261 -19.25 19.90 -20.48
N THR A 262 -20.14 18.91 -20.52
CA THR A 262 -19.76 17.51 -20.33
C THR A 262 -19.08 16.99 -21.58
N LYS A 263 -17.77 16.73 -21.50
CA LYS A 263 -16.97 16.15 -22.60
C LYS A 263 -17.20 14.65 -22.73
N GLU A 264 -17.35 13.97 -21.61
CA GLU A 264 -17.52 12.52 -21.59
C GLU A 264 -18.31 12.06 -20.37
N LYS A 265 -19.16 11.04 -20.57
CA LYS A 265 -19.84 10.29 -19.52
C LYS A 265 -19.31 8.88 -19.49
N LEU A 266 -18.69 8.50 -18.38
CA LEU A 266 -18.12 7.18 -18.18
C LEU A 266 -19.17 6.21 -17.66
N LEU A 267 -19.37 5.11 -18.37
CA LEU A 267 -20.31 4.05 -18.01
C LEU A 267 -19.54 2.80 -17.58
N SER A 268 -20.15 2.00 -16.71
CA SER A 268 -19.56 0.72 -16.32
C SER A 268 -19.57 -0.28 -17.49
N PRO A 269 -18.45 -0.85 -17.87
CA PRO A 269 -18.38 -1.90 -18.89
C PRO A 269 -18.90 -3.25 -18.40
N VAL A 270 -18.96 -3.46 -17.08
CA VAL A 270 -19.34 -4.73 -16.45
C VAL A 270 -20.19 -4.50 -15.20
N THR A 271 -20.93 -5.52 -14.77
CA THR A 271 -21.48 -5.60 -13.41
C THR A 271 -20.35 -6.04 -12.47
N GLY A 272 -20.30 -5.50 -11.23
CA GLY A 272 -19.25 -5.86 -10.28
C GLY A 272 -19.10 -4.89 -9.13
N THR A 273 -17.96 -4.96 -8.45
CA THR A 273 -17.62 -4.09 -7.31
C THR A 273 -16.50 -3.12 -7.70
N VAL A 274 -16.68 -1.84 -7.38
CA VAL A 274 -15.65 -0.81 -7.60
C VAL A 274 -14.47 -1.08 -6.68
N PHE A 275 -13.33 -1.40 -7.27
CA PHE A 275 -12.10 -1.71 -6.53
C PHE A 275 -11.25 -0.46 -6.27
N PHE A 276 -11.23 0.45 -7.23
CA PHE A 276 -10.51 1.73 -7.17
C PHE A 276 -11.32 2.82 -7.84
N VAL A 277 -11.33 4.00 -7.25
CA VAL A 277 -11.85 5.23 -7.84
C VAL A 277 -10.88 6.38 -7.63
N HIS A 278 -10.58 7.09 -8.72
CA HIS A 278 -9.78 8.31 -8.71
C HIS A 278 -10.50 9.42 -7.96
N ASN A 279 -9.80 10.15 -7.09
CA ASN A 279 -10.39 11.22 -6.26
C ASN A 279 -9.80 12.62 -6.55
N HIS A 280 -8.87 12.72 -7.49
CA HIS A 280 -8.29 14.02 -7.88
C HIS A 280 -9.20 14.75 -8.88
N PRO A 281 -9.29 16.09 -8.81
CA PRO A 281 -10.21 16.85 -9.66
C PRO A 281 -9.86 16.87 -11.14
N MET A 282 -8.63 16.50 -11.52
CA MET A 282 -8.18 16.45 -12.91
C MET A 282 -7.86 15.04 -13.36
N THR A 283 -8.22 14.70 -14.60
CA THR A 283 -7.82 13.46 -15.23
C THR A 283 -7.23 13.67 -16.62
N TYR A 284 -6.39 12.72 -17.04
CA TYR A 284 -5.82 12.66 -18.39
C TYR A 284 -6.53 11.59 -19.21
N ALA A 285 -6.54 11.78 -20.54
CA ALA A 285 -7.01 10.76 -21.46
C ALA A 285 -6.25 9.43 -21.25
N ASN A 286 -6.95 8.32 -21.45
CA ASN A 286 -6.44 6.94 -21.31
C ASN A 286 -5.92 6.54 -19.92
N THR A 287 -6.12 7.36 -18.90
CA THR A 287 -5.77 7.03 -17.53
C THR A 287 -6.87 6.19 -16.87
N ALA A 288 -6.52 5.11 -16.17
CA ALA A 288 -7.52 4.29 -15.48
C ALA A 288 -8.05 5.02 -14.24
N VAL A 289 -9.20 5.69 -14.37
CA VAL A 289 -9.86 6.46 -13.29
C VAL A 289 -10.73 5.61 -12.37
N LEU A 290 -11.18 4.44 -12.83
CA LEU A 290 -11.78 3.41 -11.97
C LEU A 290 -11.22 2.04 -12.35
N LYS A 291 -11.28 1.11 -11.40
CA LYS A 291 -11.07 -0.32 -11.63
C LYS A 291 -12.20 -1.10 -10.96
N ILE A 292 -12.69 -2.12 -11.61
CA ILE A 292 -13.86 -2.90 -11.19
C ILE A 292 -13.43 -4.36 -11.08
N VAL A 293 -13.79 -5.02 -9.98
CA VAL A 293 -13.79 -6.48 -9.88
C VAL A 293 -15.09 -6.96 -10.50
N PRO A 294 -15.05 -7.68 -11.63
CA PRO A 294 -16.26 -8.25 -12.22
C PRO A 294 -16.93 -9.24 -11.26
N GLY A 295 -18.25 -9.25 -11.23
CA GLY A 295 -19.04 -10.19 -10.42
C GLY A 295 -20.50 -10.13 -10.80
N GLU A 296 -21.27 -11.17 -10.45
CA GLU A 296 -22.70 -11.26 -10.69
C GLU A 296 -23.51 -10.21 -9.92
#